data_e9c8dcb5f1bcd1534603aaf5dc920ae0
#
_entry.id   e9c8dcb5f1bcd1534603aaf5dc920ae0
#
_cell.length_a   1.000
_cell.length_b   1.000
_cell.length_c   1.000
_cell.angle_alpha   90.00
_cell.angle_beta   90.00
_cell.angle_gamma   90.00
#
_symmetry.space_group_name_H-M   'P 1'
#
loop_
_entity.id
_entity.type
_entity.pdbx_description
1 polymer ?
#
loop_
_entity_poly.entity_id
_entity_poly.type
_entity_poly.pdbx_seq_one_letter_code
_entity_poly.pdbx_strand_id
1 'polypeptide(L)'
;MTHVCPRTEGTRAKGRGTDSGIVVAEAVKRYVDRVVLDRVSFTVRPGERVGVIGENGSGKSTLLRLLSGREEPDAGAVEVRAQGGVGYLSQLLDLPPRATVAQAIDHALADLRRLERRIRSMGNALTLPDGTADAEAMEEYARLVEEFEARDGYGADARVDTALAALGLPGLDKGRGLGTLSGGQRSRLALAGVLAADPEVLLLDEPTNDLDDGAVAWLEERLRRHRGTVVAVTHDRAFLDRVTTAILEVDPDQRRVRRYGDGYTGYLHAKAAERERWAREHEEWRHEVARQRSLVASNAFRMDAIPRKQVKAAFGHGAFKLRSRDHGAASRIRMAQGRLERLTAAPVPPPPEPLHFAAPLSRPQGVDTDSPTSLAVEIADLAVHGRLRLDGLRLPKGSRLLVTGANGTGKTTLLRVLAGELAPDEGRVRVHGRVGHLRQQVGEGIRDASDSFIPLLHAFADGLPGHPDDHASDLLALGLFRKEDLRRPVGVLSVGQRRRLELARLVTRPTDLLLLDEPTNHLSPLLVEEMQNALTAYEGTVVVTTHDRRLRAAFDGTERHLEPVREG
;
A
#
# COMPACT_ATOMS: atom_id res chain seq x y z
N MET A 1 -40.90 -6.92 -54.39
CA MET A 1 -41.39 -5.61 -53.92
C MET A 1 -40.89 -5.39 -52.55
N THR A 2 -39.81 -4.66 -52.44
CA THR A 2 -39.03 -4.38 -51.23
C THR A 2 -39.43 -3.02 -50.70
N HIS A 3 -40.01 -2.95 -49.49
CA HIS A 3 -40.26 -1.69 -48.81
C HIS A 3 -39.04 -1.35 -47.92
N VAL A 4 -38.38 -0.26 -48.30
CA VAL A 4 -37.34 0.42 -47.51
C VAL A 4 -38.02 1.42 -46.59
N CYS A 5 -37.81 1.33 -45.30
CA CYS A 5 -38.23 2.29 -44.28
C CYS A 5 -37.09 3.29 -44.05
N PRO A 6 -37.29 4.61 -44.00
CA PRO A 6 -36.22 5.58 -43.80
C PRO A 6 -35.82 5.67 -42.35
N ARG A 7 -34.51 5.65 -42.10
CA ARG A 7 -33.89 5.95 -40.81
C ARG A 7 -34.04 7.44 -40.50
N THR A 8 -34.73 7.75 -39.43
CA THR A 8 -34.71 9.08 -38.79
C THR A 8 -33.37 9.25 -38.07
N GLU A 9 -32.56 10.16 -38.58
CA GLU A 9 -31.36 10.67 -37.85
C GLU A 9 -31.81 11.48 -36.65
N GLY A 10 -31.76 10.84 -35.48
CA GLY A 10 -31.87 11.54 -34.19
C GLY A 10 -30.51 12.14 -33.86
N THR A 11 -30.44 13.44 -33.83
CA THR A 11 -29.29 14.24 -33.33
C THR A 11 -28.98 13.84 -31.88
N ARG A 12 -28.05 12.92 -31.67
CA ARG A 12 -27.49 12.63 -30.35
C ARG A 12 -26.57 13.78 -29.99
N ALA A 13 -26.91 14.54 -28.97
CA ALA A 13 -26.00 15.41 -28.25
C ALA A 13 -24.75 14.59 -27.88
N LYS A 14 -23.60 14.96 -28.44
CA LYS A 14 -22.29 14.37 -28.10
C LYS A 14 -21.98 14.68 -26.63
N GLY A 15 -22.38 13.79 -25.73
CA GLY A 15 -21.89 13.80 -24.35
C GLY A 15 -20.38 13.50 -24.37
N ARG A 16 -19.58 14.39 -23.78
CA ARG A 16 -18.19 14.14 -23.43
C ARG A 16 -18.08 12.81 -22.67
N GLY A 17 -17.23 11.90 -23.10
CA GLY A 17 -16.78 10.81 -22.25
C GLY A 17 -17.02 9.38 -22.73
N THR A 18 -16.79 9.06 -24.01
CA THR A 18 -16.91 7.67 -24.48
C THR A 18 -15.61 7.03 -25.00
N ASP A 19 -14.51 7.78 -25.11
CA ASP A 19 -13.27 7.26 -25.70
C ASP A 19 -12.01 7.31 -24.79
N SER A 20 -12.10 7.88 -23.59
CA SER A 20 -10.96 7.94 -22.67
C SER A 20 -10.80 6.62 -21.90
N GLY A 21 -9.69 5.97 -22.08
CA GLY A 21 -9.40 4.72 -21.37
C GLY A 21 -7.91 4.42 -21.34
N ILE A 22 -7.53 3.53 -20.43
CA ILE A 22 -6.16 3.05 -20.32
C ILE A 22 -6.17 1.55 -20.59
N VAL A 23 -5.34 1.10 -21.53
CA VAL A 23 -5.12 -0.31 -21.83
C VAL A 23 -3.63 -0.61 -21.71
N VAL A 24 -3.30 -1.55 -20.85
CA VAL A 24 -1.94 -2.08 -20.68
C VAL A 24 -1.97 -3.55 -21.08
N ALA A 25 -1.12 -3.94 -22.02
CA ALA A 25 -1.05 -5.30 -22.55
C ALA A 25 0.39 -5.82 -22.47
N GLU A 26 0.62 -6.86 -21.66
CA GLU A 26 1.88 -7.57 -21.48
C GLU A 26 3.09 -6.64 -21.26
N ALA A 27 2.87 -5.49 -20.58
CA ALA A 27 3.91 -4.49 -20.36
C ALA A 27 5.01 -5.00 -19.44
N VAL A 28 6.25 -4.85 -19.87
CA VAL A 28 7.46 -5.18 -19.11
C VAL A 28 8.28 -3.91 -18.90
N LYS A 29 8.79 -3.69 -17.68
CA LYS A 29 9.74 -2.62 -17.41
C LYS A 29 10.89 -3.11 -16.55
N ARG A 30 12.12 -2.77 -17.01
CA ARG A 30 13.39 -3.14 -16.36
C ARG A 30 14.22 -1.90 -16.10
N TYR A 31 14.99 -1.94 -15.03
CA TYR A 31 16.04 -0.95 -14.77
C TYR A 31 17.34 -1.70 -14.54
N VAL A 32 18.28 -1.53 -15.44
CA VAL A 32 19.55 -2.28 -15.47
C VAL A 32 19.24 -3.79 -15.47
N ASP A 33 19.52 -4.52 -14.40
CA ASP A 33 19.30 -5.96 -14.28
C ASP A 33 18.01 -6.33 -13.51
N ARG A 34 17.26 -5.33 -13.01
CA ARG A 34 16.07 -5.57 -12.20
C ARG A 34 14.80 -5.39 -13.02
N VAL A 35 14.03 -6.47 -13.21
CA VAL A 35 12.65 -6.39 -13.70
C VAL A 35 11.77 -5.85 -12.58
N VAL A 36 11.05 -4.75 -12.86
CA VAL A 36 10.12 -4.11 -11.90
C VAL A 36 8.68 -4.50 -12.19
N LEU A 37 8.30 -4.52 -13.48
CA LEU A 37 6.99 -4.99 -13.94
C LEU A 37 7.21 -6.09 -14.98
N ASP A 38 6.50 -7.22 -14.84
CA ASP A 38 6.65 -8.38 -15.71
C ASP A 38 5.31 -8.80 -16.32
N ARG A 39 5.14 -8.55 -17.61
CA ARG A 39 3.96 -8.90 -18.42
C ARG A 39 2.65 -8.48 -17.75
N VAL A 40 2.59 -7.19 -17.39
CA VAL A 40 1.44 -6.60 -16.73
C VAL A 40 0.34 -6.31 -17.75
N SER A 41 -0.89 -6.75 -17.45
CA SER A 41 -2.05 -6.52 -18.31
C SER A 41 -3.25 -6.11 -17.46
N PHE A 42 -3.83 -4.95 -17.77
CA PHE A 42 -5.08 -4.46 -17.17
C PHE A 42 -5.72 -3.37 -18.01
N THR A 43 -6.97 -3.04 -17.69
CA THR A 43 -7.72 -1.97 -18.35
C THR A 43 -8.35 -1.07 -17.29
N VAL A 44 -8.31 0.25 -17.51
CA VAL A 44 -9.07 1.26 -16.75
C VAL A 44 -10.11 1.88 -17.69
N ARG A 45 -11.37 1.82 -17.26
CA ARG A 45 -12.50 2.32 -18.06
C ARG A 45 -12.61 3.83 -17.93
N PRO A 46 -13.25 4.49 -18.90
CA PRO A 46 -13.56 5.92 -18.82
C PRO A 46 -14.31 6.26 -17.53
N GLY A 47 -13.87 7.32 -16.84
CA GLY A 47 -14.50 7.80 -15.61
C GLY A 47 -14.28 6.93 -14.36
N GLU A 48 -13.50 5.85 -14.45
CA GLU A 48 -13.11 5.07 -13.25
C GLU A 48 -12.12 5.86 -12.39
N ARG A 49 -12.25 5.66 -11.07
CA ARG A 49 -11.29 6.14 -10.08
C ARG A 49 -10.56 4.95 -9.47
N VAL A 50 -9.31 4.78 -9.89
CA VAL A 50 -8.51 3.61 -9.56
C VAL A 50 -7.45 3.97 -8.53
N GLY A 51 -7.45 3.25 -7.42
CA GLY A 51 -6.37 3.29 -6.43
C GLY A 51 -5.28 2.28 -6.78
N VAL A 52 -4.03 2.71 -6.80
CA VAL A 52 -2.87 1.82 -6.99
C VAL A 52 -2.19 1.62 -5.65
N ILE A 53 -2.18 0.39 -5.19
CA ILE A 53 -1.59 -0.01 -3.91
C ILE A 53 -0.46 -1.01 -4.10
N GLY A 54 0.38 -1.14 -3.10
CA GLY A 54 1.50 -2.08 -3.09
C GLY A 54 2.61 -1.57 -2.18
N GLU A 55 3.59 -2.40 -1.91
CA GLU A 55 4.73 -2.02 -1.08
C GLU A 55 5.61 -0.95 -1.73
N ASN A 56 6.43 -0.27 -0.91
CA ASN A 56 7.40 0.67 -1.45
C ASN A 56 8.46 -0.07 -2.30
N GLY A 57 8.71 0.47 -3.50
CA GLY A 57 9.59 -0.17 -4.48
C GLY A 57 8.94 -1.31 -5.28
N SER A 58 7.62 -1.53 -5.17
CA SER A 58 6.89 -2.52 -5.98
C SER A 58 6.71 -2.12 -7.45
N GLY A 59 6.95 -0.84 -7.79
CA GLY A 59 6.81 -0.34 -9.17
C GLY A 59 5.60 0.57 -9.39
N LYS A 60 4.91 1.05 -8.34
CA LYS A 60 3.75 1.96 -8.46
C LYS A 60 4.06 3.23 -9.24
N SER A 61 5.11 3.96 -8.86
CA SER A 61 5.53 5.18 -9.58
C SER A 61 6.04 4.88 -10.99
N THR A 62 6.67 3.71 -11.20
CA THR A 62 7.05 3.24 -12.54
C THR A 62 5.81 3.03 -13.41
N LEU A 63 4.75 2.41 -12.84
CA LEU A 63 3.49 2.23 -13.54
C LEU A 63 2.89 3.59 -13.95
N LEU A 64 2.85 4.59 -13.05
CA LEU A 64 2.35 5.93 -13.38
C LEU A 64 3.21 6.62 -14.46
N ARG A 65 4.54 6.45 -14.46
CA ARG A 65 5.42 7.01 -15.50
C ARG A 65 5.17 6.38 -16.87
N LEU A 66 4.91 5.08 -16.92
CA LEU A 66 4.49 4.40 -18.15
C LEU A 66 3.12 4.93 -18.63
N LEU A 67 2.14 5.07 -17.74
CA LEU A 67 0.81 5.59 -18.07
C LEU A 67 0.85 7.06 -18.51
N SER A 68 1.78 7.86 -17.97
CA SER A 68 1.94 9.27 -18.37
C SER A 68 2.75 9.45 -19.67
N GLY A 69 3.28 8.37 -20.25
CA GLY A 69 4.17 8.43 -21.42
C GLY A 69 5.55 9.04 -21.15
N ARG A 70 5.92 9.24 -19.88
CA ARG A 70 7.28 9.70 -19.50
C ARG A 70 8.34 8.63 -19.63
N GLU A 71 7.91 7.37 -19.57
CA GLU A 71 8.74 6.20 -19.84
C GLU A 71 7.99 5.27 -20.80
N GLU A 72 8.76 4.57 -21.64
CA GLU A 72 8.23 3.54 -22.51
C GLU A 72 8.43 2.16 -21.87
N PRO A 73 7.53 1.19 -22.11
CA PRO A 73 7.74 -0.18 -21.71
C PRO A 73 8.85 -0.82 -22.55
N ASP A 74 9.65 -1.71 -21.94
CA ASP A 74 10.69 -2.46 -22.66
C ASP A 74 10.11 -3.59 -23.55
N ALA A 75 8.86 -4.04 -23.23
CA ALA A 75 8.08 -4.94 -24.05
C ALA A 75 6.59 -4.77 -23.72
N GLY A 76 5.71 -5.25 -24.63
CA GLY A 76 4.27 -5.04 -24.52
C GLY A 76 3.83 -3.67 -24.98
N ALA A 77 2.63 -3.24 -24.58
CA ALA A 77 2.07 -1.96 -25.00
C ALA A 77 1.34 -1.25 -23.83
N VAL A 78 1.43 0.07 -23.82
CA VAL A 78 0.65 0.95 -22.94
C VAL A 78 -0.06 1.98 -23.83
N GLU A 79 -1.37 1.96 -23.84
CA GLU A 79 -2.19 2.89 -24.60
C GLU A 79 -3.07 3.70 -23.66
N VAL A 80 -2.91 5.03 -23.69
CA VAL A 80 -3.73 5.98 -22.93
C VAL A 80 -4.45 6.89 -23.92
N ARG A 81 -5.77 6.74 -24.00
CA ARG A 81 -6.63 7.57 -24.84
C ARG A 81 -7.22 8.67 -23.97
N ALA A 82 -6.84 9.92 -24.23
CA ALA A 82 -7.29 11.10 -23.51
C ALA A 82 -7.26 12.31 -24.42
N GLN A 83 -8.39 12.63 -25.07
CA GLN A 83 -8.51 13.81 -25.93
C GLN A 83 -8.36 15.11 -25.11
N GLY A 84 -8.89 15.11 -23.87
CA GLY A 84 -8.76 16.21 -22.92
C GLY A 84 -7.41 16.29 -22.18
N GLY A 85 -6.42 15.47 -22.58
CA GLY A 85 -5.06 15.46 -22.03
C GLY A 85 -4.88 14.59 -20.80
N VAL A 86 -3.61 14.36 -20.46
CA VAL A 86 -3.17 13.59 -19.30
C VAL A 86 -2.47 14.53 -18.32
N GLY A 87 -2.98 14.64 -17.10
CA GLY A 87 -2.33 15.34 -15.99
C GLY A 87 -1.55 14.35 -15.13
N TYR A 88 -0.30 14.63 -14.85
CA TYR A 88 0.53 13.79 -14.00
C TYR A 88 1.14 14.58 -12.84
N LEU A 89 0.78 14.20 -11.62
CA LEU A 89 1.43 14.66 -10.40
C LEU A 89 2.58 13.71 -10.07
N SER A 90 3.82 14.15 -10.21
CA SER A 90 5.00 13.43 -9.72
C SER A 90 5.32 13.83 -8.28
N GLN A 91 6.05 12.96 -7.56
CA GLN A 91 6.52 13.26 -6.20
C GLN A 91 7.43 14.50 -6.13
N LEU A 92 8.10 14.86 -7.21
CA LEU A 92 8.98 16.02 -7.31
C LEU A 92 8.57 16.89 -8.50
N LEU A 93 8.59 18.20 -8.31
CA LEU A 93 8.39 19.17 -9.37
C LEU A 93 9.65 19.20 -10.25
N ASP A 94 9.51 18.80 -11.53
CA ASP A 94 10.63 18.78 -12.51
C ASP A 94 10.96 20.20 -13.04
N LEU A 95 11.11 21.16 -12.13
CA LEU A 95 11.46 22.54 -12.45
C LEU A 95 12.66 22.99 -11.62
N PRO A 96 13.56 23.82 -12.21
CA PRO A 96 14.73 24.30 -11.50
C PRO A 96 14.32 25.22 -10.32
N PRO A 97 15.10 25.23 -9.21
CA PRO A 97 14.78 26.04 -8.02
C PRO A 97 14.63 27.55 -8.29
N ARG A 98 15.23 28.06 -9.36
CA ARG A 98 15.14 29.46 -9.82
C ARG A 98 13.84 29.79 -10.57
N ALA A 99 13.08 28.77 -10.98
CA ALA A 99 11.77 28.99 -11.61
C ALA A 99 10.81 29.64 -10.61
N THR A 100 9.84 30.41 -11.11
CA THR A 100 8.82 31.07 -10.28
C THR A 100 7.57 30.20 -10.12
N VAL A 101 6.75 30.56 -9.14
CA VAL A 101 5.42 29.96 -8.95
C VAL A 101 4.56 30.11 -10.21
N ALA A 102 4.59 31.28 -10.88
CA ALA A 102 3.90 31.49 -12.15
C ALA A 102 4.34 30.50 -13.23
N GLN A 103 5.65 30.27 -13.38
CA GLN A 103 6.18 29.30 -14.33
C GLN A 103 5.76 27.86 -14.00
N ALA A 104 5.65 27.51 -12.72
CA ALA A 104 5.14 26.19 -12.31
C ALA A 104 3.66 26.01 -12.67
N ILE A 105 2.84 27.04 -12.48
CA ILE A 105 1.42 27.05 -12.88
C ILE A 105 1.31 26.93 -14.41
N ASP A 106 2.04 27.73 -15.17
CA ASP A 106 2.02 27.67 -16.63
C ASP A 106 2.51 26.33 -17.17
N HIS A 107 3.47 25.70 -16.49
CA HIS A 107 3.92 24.34 -16.81
C HIS A 107 2.80 23.31 -16.59
N ALA A 108 2.07 23.39 -15.46
CA ALA A 108 0.95 22.52 -15.18
C ALA A 108 -0.22 22.74 -16.16
N LEU A 109 -0.44 23.97 -16.61
CA LEU A 109 -1.45 24.36 -17.59
C LEU A 109 -0.95 24.34 -19.04
N ALA A 110 0.20 23.71 -19.33
CA ALA A 110 0.90 23.83 -20.61
C ALA A 110 0.02 23.55 -21.84
N ASP A 111 -0.88 22.55 -21.75
CA ASP A 111 -1.78 22.19 -22.84
C ASP A 111 -2.84 23.29 -23.09
N LEU A 112 -3.44 23.82 -22.02
CA LEU A 112 -4.39 24.94 -22.12
C LEU A 112 -3.69 26.20 -22.64
N ARG A 113 -2.48 26.51 -22.16
CA ARG A 113 -1.67 27.64 -22.64
C ARG A 113 -1.24 27.47 -24.11
N ARG A 114 -1.02 26.23 -24.56
CA ARG A 114 -0.73 25.94 -25.97
C ARG A 114 -1.95 26.18 -26.83
N LEU A 115 -3.12 25.70 -26.38
CA LEU A 115 -4.39 25.89 -27.07
C LEU A 115 -4.73 27.39 -27.15
N GLU A 116 -4.59 28.15 -26.06
CA GLU A 116 -4.79 29.60 -26.01
C GLU A 116 -3.87 30.33 -27.01
N ARG A 117 -2.58 29.96 -27.09
CA ARG A 117 -1.65 30.55 -28.07
C ARG A 117 -2.08 30.24 -29.51
N ARG A 118 -2.53 28.99 -29.79
CA ARG A 118 -3.03 28.63 -31.13
C ARG A 118 -4.26 29.45 -31.50
N ILE A 119 -5.23 29.58 -30.61
CA ILE A 119 -6.43 30.42 -30.82
C ILE A 119 -5.99 31.85 -31.14
N ARG A 120 -5.10 32.44 -30.36
CA ARG A 120 -4.62 33.81 -30.57
C ARG A 120 -3.87 33.95 -31.91
N SER A 121 -3.02 33.00 -32.29
CA SER A 121 -2.32 33.02 -33.57
C SER A 121 -3.24 32.86 -34.76
N MET A 122 -4.23 31.96 -34.66
CA MET A 122 -5.26 31.78 -35.73
C MET A 122 -6.15 33.00 -35.85
N GLY A 123 -6.58 33.62 -34.73
CA GLY A 123 -7.38 34.87 -34.78
C GLY A 123 -6.72 36.01 -35.57
N ASN A 124 -5.38 36.05 -35.58
CA ASN A 124 -4.60 37.01 -36.39
C ASN A 124 -4.47 36.61 -37.86
N ALA A 125 -4.79 35.36 -38.22
CA ALA A 125 -4.63 34.80 -39.57
C ALA A 125 -5.96 34.51 -40.29
N LEU A 126 -7.10 35.00 -39.75
CA LEU A 126 -8.42 34.76 -40.31
C LEU A 126 -8.70 35.46 -41.65
N THR A 127 -7.83 36.39 -42.05
CA THR A 127 -7.99 37.19 -43.27
C THR A 127 -6.81 36.92 -44.19
N LEU A 128 -7.13 36.64 -45.46
CA LEU A 128 -6.13 36.50 -46.52
C LEU A 128 -5.50 37.83 -46.87
N PRO A 129 -4.31 37.87 -47.55
CA PRO A 129 -3.65 39.10 -47.93
C PRO A 129 -4.51 40.04 -48.84
N ASP A 130 -5.50 39.49 -49.52
CA ASP A 130 -6.46 40.23 -50.36
C ASP A 130 -7.65 40.79 -49.57
N GLY A 131 -7.70 40.59 -48.25
CA GLY A 131 -8.78 41.08 -47.37
C GLY A 131 -10.00 40.15 -47.28
N THR A 132 -9.99 39.00 -47.96
CA THR A 132 -11.08 38.01 -47.87
C THR A 132 -10.92 37.12 -46.66
N ALA A 133 -12.03 36.63 -46.13
CA ALA A 133 -12.00 35.68 -45.01
C ALA A 133 -11.52 34.31 -45.48
N ASP A 134 -10.54 33.73 -44.75
CA ASP A 134 -10.11 32.36 -44.97
C ASP A 134 -11.06 31.40 -44.28
N ALA A 135 -11.89 30.70 -45.06
CA ALA A 135 -12.92 29.82 -44.55
C ALA A 135 -12.35 28.61 -43.80
N GLU A 136 -11.21 28.06 -44.22
CA GLU A 136 -10.54 26.95 -43.56
C GLU A 136 -9.94 27.39 -42.23
N ALA A 137 -9.30 28.57 -42.19
CA ALA A 137 -8.78 29.16 -40.95
C ALA A 137 -9.92 29.50 -39.97
N MET A 138 -11.06 29.94 -40.43
CA MET A 138 -12.26 30.22 -39.59
C MET A 138 -12.82 28.94 -38.98
N GLU A 139 -12.91 27.84 -39.73
CA GLU A 139 -13.36 26.56 -39.22
C GLU A 139 -12.40 25.98 -38.19
N GLU A 140 -11.08 26.05 -38.44
CA GLU A 140 -10.06 25.62 -37.47
C GLU A 140 -10.10 26.47 -36.19
N TYR A 141 -10.23 27.80 -36.33
CA TYR A 141 -10.39 28.72 -35.19
C TYR A 141 -11.60 28.35 -34.34
N ALA A 142 -12.76 28.11 -34.95
CA ALA A 142 -13.99 27.74 -34.27
C ALA A 142 -13.82 26.42 -33.49
N ARG A 143 -13.16 25.42 -34.09
CA ARG A 143 -12.83 24.15 -33.41
C ARG A 143 -11.91 24.35 -32.19
N LEU A 144 -10.89 25.18 -32.33
CA LEU A 144 -9.97 25.47 -31.22
C LEU A 144 -10.64 26.20 -30.07
N VAL A 145 -11.55 27.16 -30.40
CA VAL A 145 -12.34 27.86 -29.38
C VAL A 145 -13.32 26.93 -28.69
N GLU A 146 -14.04 26.09 -29.44
CA GLU A 146 -14.94 25.07 -28.87
C GLU A 146 -14.17 24.09 -27.94
N GLU A 147 -12.98 23.65 -28.33
CA GLU A 147 -12.13 22.81 -27.50
C GLU A 147 -11.70 23.52 -26.20
N PHE A 148 -11.31 24.81 -26.29
CA PHE A 148 -10.89 25.60 -25.14
C PHE A 148 -12.04 25.89 -24.18
N GLU A 149 -13.24 26.25 -24.69
CA GLU A 149 -14.45 26.43 -23.90
C GLU A 149 -14.89 25.10 -23.26
N ALA A 150 -14.84 24.03 -24.05
CA ALA A 150 -15.17 22.71 -23.59
C ALA A 150 -14.30 22.25 -22.41
N ARG A 151 -13.06 22.74 -22.28
CA ARG A 151 -12.12 22.49 -21.17
C ARG A 151 -12.19 23.57 -20.09
N ASP A 152 -13.16 24.48 -20.15
CA ASP A 152 -13.29 25.67 -19.29
C ASP A 152 -11.94 26.42 -19.17
N GLY A 153 -11.32 26.67 -20.33
CA GLY A 153 -9.98 27.26 -20.39
C GLY A 153 -9.91 28.66 -19.77
N TYR A 154 -10.97 29.47 -19.91
CA TYR A 154 -11.06 30.81 -19.34
C TYR A 154 -11.07 30.81 -17.80
N GLY A 155 -11.59 29.75 -17.16
CA GLY A 155 -11.64 29.59 -15.72
C GLY A 155 -10.35 29.02 -15.11
N ALA A 156 -9.34 28.65 -15.92
CA ALA A 156 -8.17 27.89 -15.44
C ALA A 156 -7.38 28.60 -14.31
N ASP A 157 -7.11 29.90 -14.46
CA ASP A 157 -6.38 30.66 -13.44
C ASP A 157 -7.16 30.80 -12.13
N ALA A 158 -8.48 31.00 -12.20
CA ALA A 158 -9.34 31.06 -11.03
C ALA A 158 -9.42 29.70 -10.32
N ARG A 159 -9.41 28.59 -11.07
CA ARG A 159 -9.32 27.23 -10.50
C ARG A 159 -7.98 27.01 -9.78
N VAL A 160 -6.85 27.53 -10.32
CA VAL A 160 -5.55 27.48 -9.64
C VAL A 160 -5.62 28.21 -8.31
N ASP A 161 -6.11 29.44 -8.29
CA ASP A 161 -6.18 30.24 -7.07
C ASP A 161 -7.11 29.59 -6.02
N THR A 162 -8.23 29.01 -6.45
CA THR A 162 -9.13 28.23 -5.59
C THR A 162 -8.45 26.98 -5.02
N ALA A 163 -7.73 26.23 -5.87
CA ALA A 163 -7.00 25.03 -5.42
C ALA A 163 -5.86 25.37 -4.46
N LEU A 164 -5.09 26.44 -4.74
CA LEU A 164 -4.05 26.93 -3.84
C LEU A 164 -4.62 27.30 -2.46
N ALA A 165 -5.72 28.02 -2.42
CA ALA A 165 -6.36 28.40 -1.17
C ALA A 165 -6.83 27.17 -0.36
N ALA A 166 -7.49 26.22 -1.04
CA ALA A 166 -7.99 24.99 -0.42
C ALA A 166 -6.87 24.06 0.08
N LEU A 167 -5.69 24.10 -0.58
CA LEU A 167 -4.51 23.33 -0.19
C LEU A 167 -3.61 24.10 0.81
N GLY A 168 -4.10 25.17 1.45
CA GLY A 168 -3.39 25.90 2.48
C GLY A 168 -2.27 26.81 1.97
N LEU A 169 -2.39 27.33 0.74
CA LEU A 169 -1.48 28.30 0.11
C LEU A 169 -2.25 29.55 -0.38
N PRO A 170 -3.15 30.16 0.42
CA PRO A 170 -3.91 31.33 -0.03
C PRO A 170 -2.97 32.50 -0.29
N GLY A 171 -3.19 33.21 -1.42
CA GLY A 171 -2.41 34.41 -1.76
C GLY A 171 -0.92 34.19 -2.02
N LEU A 172 -0.52 32.97 -2.41
CA LEU A 172 0.87 32.67 -2.74
C LEU A 172 1.36 33.59 -3.87
N ASP A 173 2.42 34.36 -3.60
CA ASP A 173 3.01 35.26 -4.60
C ASP A 173 3.54 34.48 -5.80
N LYS A 174 2.93 34.75 -6.98
CA LYS A 174 3.27 34.09 -8.25
C LYS A 174 4.67 34.44 -8.77
N GLY A 175 5.26 35.56 -8.30
CA GLY A 175 6.65 35.95 -8.61
C GLY A 175 7.70 35.26 -7.75
N ARG A 176 7.30 34.59 -6.69
CA ARG A 176 8.21 33.94 -5.75
C ARG A 176 8.94 32.75 -6.38
N GLY A 177 10.25 32.59 -6.13
CA GLY A 177 11.07 31.49 -6.63
C GLY A 177 10.77 30.17 -5.92
N LEU A 178 10.71 29.05 -6.66
CA LEU A 178 10.43 27.71 -6.12
C LEU A 178 11.45 27.27 -5.06
N GLY A 179 12.70 27.71 -5.17
CA GLY A 179 13.76 27.40 -4.20
C GLY A 179 13.50 27.95 -2.80
N THR A 180 12.62 28.95 -2.64
CA THR A 180 12.25 29.55 -1.36
C THR A 180 11.05 28.87 -0.71
N LEU A 181 10.38 27.94 -1.42
CA LEU A 181 9.27 27.18 -0.92
C LEU A 181 9.77 25.93 -0.19
N SER A 182 9.08 25.54 0.89
CA SER A 182 9.31 24.23 1.51
C SER A 182 8.93 23.08 0.57
N GLY A 183 9.41 21.86 0.85
CA GLY A 183 9.04 20.66 0.08
C GLY A 183 7.52 20.49 -0.01
N GLY A 184 6.82 20.58 1.13
CA GLY A 184 5.36 20.46 1.17
C GLY A 184 4.63 21.62 0.44
N GLN A 185 5.17 22.86 0.44
CA GLN A 185 4.59 23.93 -0.35
C GLN A 185 4.73 23.67 -1.86
N ARG A 186 5.87 23.11 -2.29
CA ARG A 186 6.09 22.72 -3.71
C ARG A 186 5.17 21.59 -4.12
N SER A 187 4.99 20.58 -3.28
CA SER A 187 4.08 19.45 -3.52
C SER A 187 2.64 19.93 -3.69
N ARG A 188 2.17 20.81 -2.78
CA ARG A 188 0.81 21.39 -2.83
C ARG A 188 0.60 22.31 -4.04
N LEU A 189 1.61 23.08 -4.43
CA LEU A 189 1.57 23.88 -5.65
C LEU A 189 1.44 23.01 -6.91
N ALA A 190 2.21 21.92 -7.02
CA ALA A 190 2.12 20.96 -8.11
C ALA A 190 0.72 20.34 -8.21
N LEU A 191 0.19 19.90 -7.07
CA LEU A 191 -1.16 19.33 -6.98
C LEU A 191 -2.23 20.35 -7.42
N ALA A 192 -2.15 21.61 -6.93
CA ALA A 192 -3.07 22.68 -7.34
C ALA A 192 -3.07 22.88 -8.84
N GLY A 193 -1.88 22.93 -9.46
CA GLY A 193 -1.74 23.12 -10.91
C GLY A 193 -2.36 21.97 -11.72
N VAL A 194 -2.05 20.73 -11.35
CA VAL A 194 -2.59 19.55 -12.06
C VAL A 194 -4.11 19.45 -11.93
N LEU A 195 -4.67 19.72 -10.73
CA LEU A 195 -6.12 19.72 -10.50
C LEU A 195 -6.85 20.85 -11.25
N ALA A 196 -6.20 22.02 -11.38
CA ALA A 196 -6.76 23.17 -12.09
C ALA A 196 -6.77 22.99 -13.60
N ALA A 197 -5.82 22.22 -14.15
CA ALA A 197 -5.79 21.85 -15.57
C ALA A 197 -7.01 21.01 -16.00
N ASP A 198 -7.65 20.33 -15.04
CA ASP A 198 -8.84 19.47 -15.23
C ASP A 198 -8.73 18.51 -16.43
N PRO A 199 -7.65 17.72 -16.53
CA PRO A 199 -7.40 16.83 -17.66
C PRO A 199 -8.39 15.66 -17.67
N GLU A 200 -8.54 14.99 -18.80
CA GLU A 200 -9.43 13.83 -18.93
C GLU A 200 -8.91 12.58 -18.19
N VAL A 201 -7.59 12.41 -18.16
CA VAL A 201 -6.92 11.38 -17.35
C VAL A 201 -6.01 12.06 -16.33
N LEU A 202 -6.24 11.74 -15.05
CA LEU A 202 -5.49 12.29 -13.91
C LEU A 202 -4.69 11.20 -13.25
N LEU A 203 -3.37 11.32 -13.25
CA LEU A 203 -2.43 10.39 -12.65
C LEU A 203 -1.76 11.06 -11.44
N LEU A 204 -1.97 10.53 -10.25
CA LEU A 204 -1.53 11.13 -8.98
C LEU A 204 -0.62 10.18 -8.21
N ASP A 205 0.60 10.62 -7.90
CA ASP A 205 1.55 9.88 -7.08
C ASP A 205 1.61 10.47 -5.66
N GLU A 206 1.04 9.75 -4.68
CA GLU A 206 0.91 10.12 -3.27
C GLU A 206 0.31 11.53 -3.04
N PRO A 207 -0.89 11.83 -3.56
CA PRO A 207 -1.46 13.17 -3.55
C PRO A 207 -1.89 13.67 -2.16
N THR A 208 -1.99 12.78 -1.18
CA THR A 208 -2.38 13.11 0.21
C THR A 208 -1.19 13.49 1.10
N ASN A 209 0.05 13.28 0.62
CA ASN A 209 1.23 13.67 1.38
C ASN A 209 1.29 15.19 1.57
N ASP A 210 1.76 15.62 2.72
CA ASP A 210 1.92 17.03 3.11
C ASP A 210 0.61 17.85 3.16
N LEU A 211 -0.57 17.20 3.15
CA LEU A 211 -1.87 17.82 3.31
C LEU A 211 -2.38 17.68 4.75
N ASP A 212 -3.06 18.70 5.23
CA ASP A 212 -3.88 18.61 6.43
C ASP A 212 -5.24 17.95 6.15
N ASP A 213 -5.98 17.60 7.20
CA ASP A 213 -7.26 16.89 7.07
C ASP A 213 -8.29 17.68 6.24
N GLY A 214 -8.27 19.01 6.29
CA GLY A 214 -9.17 19.88 5.52
C GLY A 214 -8.84 19.85 4.02
N ALA A 215 -7.55 19.96 3.69
CA ALA A 215 -7.07 19.89 2.31
C ALA A 215 -7.31 18.49 1.70
N VAL A 216 -7.13 17.43 2.49
CA VAL A 216 -7.44 16.06 2.03
C VAL A 216 -8.94 15.90 1.78
N ALA A 217 -9.81 16.37 2.67
CA ALA A 217 -11.26 16.30 2.48
C ALA A 217 -11.71 17.06 1.22
N TRP A 218 -11.13 18.23 0.96
CA TRP A 218 -11.37 19.00 -0.27
C TRP A 218 -10.89 18.23 -1.52
N LEU A 219 -9.69 17.63 -1.46
CA LEU A 219 -9.14 16.82 -2.56
C LEU A 219 -10.04 15.62 -2.87
N GLU A 220 -10.48 14.88 -1.86
CA GLU A 220 -11.41 13.75 -2.00
C GLU A 220 -12.67 14.17 -2.73
N GLU A 221 -13.30 15.28 -2.31
CA GLU A 221 -14.51 15.78 -2.94
C GLU A 221 -14.28 16.27 -4.38
N ARG A 222 -13.13 16.93 -4.65
CA ARG A 222 -12.74 17.36 -5.99
C ARG A 222 -12.56 16.17 -6.93
N LEU A 223 -11.91 15.08 -6.48
CA LEU A 223 -11.69 13.87 -7.26
C LEU A 223 -12.98 13.05 -7.46
N ARG A 224 -13.88 13.05 -6.49
CA ARG A 224 -15.19 12.39 -6.64
C ARG A 224 -16.06 13.07 -7.70
N ARG A 225 -15.95 14.39 -7.83
CA ARG A 225 -16.66 15.19 -8.84
C ARG A 225 -15.96 15.21 -10.19
N HIS A 226 -14.72 14.76 -10.25
CA HIS A 226 -13.97 14.71 -11.50
C HIS A 226 -14.66 13.77 -12.49
N ARG A 227 -14.92 14.28 -13.71
CA ARG A 227 -15.67 13.53 -14.75
C ARG A 227 -14.78 12.57 -15.53
N GLY A 228 -13.48 12.81 -15.54
CA GLY A 228 -12.48 11.98 -16.22
C GLY A 228 -12.04 10.78 -15.40
N THR A 229 -11.06 10.08 -15.90
CA THR A 229 -10.45 8.92 -15.27
C THR A 229 -9.37 9.36 -14.27
N VAL A 230 -9.37 8.79 -13.08
CA VAL A 230 -8.37 9.06 -12.04
C VAL A 230 -7.60 7.78 -11.71
N VAL A 231 -6.28 7.86 -11.69
CA VAL A 231 -5.40 6.79 -11.18
C VAL A 231 -4.52 7.40 -10.08
N ALA A 232 -4.72 6.99 -8.85
CA ALA A 232 -4.00 7.53 -7.70
C ALA A 232 -3.20 6.45 -6.97
N VAL A 233 -1.91 6.63 -6.85
CA VAL A 233 -1.07 5.86 -5.93
C VAL A 233 -1.17 6.50 -4.56
N THR A 234 -1.58 5.75 -3.54
CA THR A 234 -1.58 6.26 -2.16
C THR A 234 -1.61 5.12 -1.15
N HIS A 235 -1.12 5.41 0.04
CA HIS A 235 -1.22 4.55 1.22
C HIS A 235 -2.36 4.99 2.16
N ASP A 236 -3.03 6.10 1.89
CA ASP A 236 -4.17 6.60 2.67
C ASP A 236 -5.42 5.74 2.43
N ARG A 237 -5.71 4.85 3.39
CA ARG A 237 -6.84 3.92 3.34
C ARG A 237 -8.20 4.63 3.34
N ALA A 238 -8.31 5.78 4.04
CA ALA A 238 -9.55 6.56 4.06
C ALA A 238 -9.82 7.19 2.69
N PHE A 239 -8.76 7.70 2.03
CA PHE A 239 -8.84 8.20 0.66
C PHE A 239 -9.23 7.08 -0.31
N LEU A 240 -8.58 5.91 -0.24
CA LEU A 240 -8.92 4.76 -1.09
C LEU A 240 -10.40 4.38 -0.96
N ASP A 241 -10.91 4.30 0.26
CA ASP A 241 -12.30 3.91 0.54
C ASP A 241 -13.31 4.93 0.03
N ARG A 242 -13.01 6.23 0.15
CA ARG A 242 -13.94 7.32 -0.22
C ARG A 242 -13.92 7.67 -1.70
N VAL A 243 -12.77 7.53 -2.37
CA VAL A 243 -12.56 8.03 -3.74
C VAL A 243 -12.59 6.92 -4.77
N THR A 244 -12.00 5.75 -4.48
CA THR A 244 -11.75 4.75 -5.52
C THR A 244 -12.94 3.83 -5.79
N THR A 245 -13.10 3.46 -7.07
CA THR A 245 -14.10 2.49 -7.54
C THR A 245 -13.48 1.14 -7.90
N ALA A 246 -12.15 1.12 -8.06
CA ALA A 246 -11.38 -0.10 -8.30
C ALA A 246 -9.97 0.05 -7.70
N ILE A 247 -9.32 -1.07 -7.43
CA ILE A 247 -7.96 -1.14 -6.90
C ILE A 247 -7.07 -1.93 -7.87
N LEU A 248 -5.87 -1.43 -8.11
CA LEU A 248 -4.76 -2.15 -8.73
C LEU A 248 -3.71 -2.43 -7.68
N GLU A 249 -3.51 -3.69 -7.36
CA GLU A 249 -2.46 -4.15 -6.45
C GLU A 249 -1.20 -4.50 -7.25
N VAL A 250 -0.10 -3.82 -6.95
CA VAL A 250 1.21 -4.11 -7.54
C VAL A 250 1.97 -5.03 -6.59
N ASP A 251 2.07 -6.31 -6.96
CA ASP A 251 2.77 -7.34 -6.21
C ASP A 251 4.28 -7.27 -6.48
N PRO A 252 5.12 -6.94 -5.49
CA PRO A 252 6.57 -6.82 -5.68
C PRO A 252 7.27 -8.15 -5.94
N ASP A 253 6.69 -9.25 -5.48
CA ASP A 253 7.25 -10.60 -5.56
C ASP A 253 6.95 -11.25 -6.91
N GLN A 254 5.68 -11.16 -7.34
CA GLN A 254 5.25 -11.67 -8.65
C GLN A 254 5.52 -10.66 -9.77
N ARG A 255 5.80 -9.38 -9.44
CA ARG A 255 6.01 -8.26 -10.38
C ARG A 255 4.82 -8.05 -11.31
N ARG A 256 3.62 -8.39 -10.83
CA ARG A 256 2.34 -8.36 -11.55
C ARG A 256 1.41 -7.34 -10.93
N VAL A 257 0.43 -6.95 -11.72
CA VAL A 257 -0.66 -6.10 -11.27
C VAL A 257 -1.94 -6.92 -11.28
N ARG A 258 -2.67 -6.90 -10.16
CA ARG A 258 -4.01 -7.51 -10.04
C ARG A 258 -5.05 -6.42 -9.86
N ARG A 259 -6.17 -6.55 -10.58
CA ARG A 259 -7.27 -5.61 -10.49
C ARG A 259 -8.40 -6.18 -9.64
N TYR A 260 -8.91 -5.36 -8.72
CA TYR A 260 -10.07 -5.64 -7.87
C TYR A 260 -11.14 -4.59 -8.14
N GLY A 261 -12.40 -5.02 -8.26
CA GLY A 261 -13.56 -4.13 -8.36
C GLY A 261 -14.06 -3.67 -6.99
N ASP A 262 -15.12 -2.86 -7.00
CA ASP A 262 -15.84 -2.42 -5.80
C ASP A 262 -14.98 -1.65 -4.77
N GLY A 263 -13.97 -0.90 -5.28
CA GLY A 263 -13.14 -0.02 -4.49
C GLY A 263 -12.28 -0.75 -3.44
N TYR A 264 -11.91 -0.02 -2.38
CA TYR A 264 -11.05 -0.55 -1.33
C TYR A 264 -11.72 -1.63 -0.47
N THR A 265 -13.00 -1.46 -0.16
CA THR A 265 -13.78 -2.47 0.56
C THR A 265 -13.89 -3.78 -0.23
N GLY A 266 -14.14 -3.71 -1.55
CA GLY A 266 -14.13 -4.89 -2.43
C GLY A 266 -12.78 -5.60 -2.46
N TYR A 267 -11.70 -4.85 -2.46
CA TYR A 267 -10.34 -5.40 -2.35
C TYR A 267 -10.14 -6.19 -1.05
N LEU A 268 -10.55 -5.63 0.10
CA LEU A 268 -10.44 -6.32 1.39
C LEU A 268 -11.26 -7.62 1.42
N HIS A 269 -12.50 -7.59 0.92
CA HIS A 269 -13.34 -8.78 0.81
C HIS A 269 -12.72 -9.85 -0.11
N ALA A 270 -12.17 -9.44 -1.24
CA ALA A 270 -11.50 -10.36 -2.15
C ALA A 270 -10.28 -11.04 -1.50
N LYS A 271 -9.47 -10.28 -0.76
CA LYS A 271 -8.32 -10.81 -0.01
C LYS A 271 -8.74 -11.77 1.11
N ALA A 272 -9.79 -11.46 1.85
CA ALA A 272 -10.36 -12.36 2.85
C ALA A 272 -10.82 -13.68 2.20
N ALA A 273 -11.55 -13.61 1.10
CA ALA A 273 -12.01 -14.79 0.36
C ALA A 273 -10.84 -15.60 -0.24
N GLU A 274 -9.76 -14.96 -0.71
CA GLU A 274 -8.53 -15.64 -1.15
C GLU A 274 -7.89 -16.42 0.00
N ARG A 275 -7.78 -15.80 1.19
CA ARG A 275 -7.22 -16.45 2.38
C ARG A 275 -8.06 -17.65 2.84
N GLU A 276 -9.38 -17.51 2.83
CA GLU A 276 -10.28 -18.62 3.17
C GLU A 276 -10.20 -19.79 2.17
N ARG A 277 -10.08 -19.50 0.86
CA ARG A 277 -9.84 -20.54 -0.15
C ARG A 277 -8.54 -21.26 0.10
N TRP A 278 -7.47 -20.52 0.34
CA TRP A 278 -6.16 -21.08 0.65
C TRP A 278 -6.18 -21.97 1.91
N ALA A 279 -6.89 -21.53 2.96
CA ALA A 279 -7.06 -22.34 4.17
C ALA A 279 -7.79 -23.65 3.88
N ARG A 280 -8.85 -23.63 3.07
CA ARG A 280 -9.57 -24.85 2.66
C ARG A 280 -8.69 -25.77 1.82
N GLU A 281 -7.97 -25.25 0.84
CA GLU A 281 -7.05 -26.02 -0.01
C GLU A 281 -5.95 -26.70 0.81
N HIS A 282 -5.37 -25.97 1.80
CA HIS A 282 -4.40 -26.54 2.72
C HIS A 282 -4.99 -27.68 3.56
N GLU A 283 -6.20 -27.48 4.11
CA GLU A 283 -6.86 -28.48 4.94
C GLU A 283 -7.22 -29.73 4.11
N GLU A 284 -7.74 -29.56 2.91
CA GLU A 284 -8.02 -30.66 1.97
C GLU A 284 -6.74 -31.43 1.63
N TRP A 285 -5.65 -30.72 1.35
CA TRP A 285 -4.33 -31.34 1.11
C TRP A 285 -3.86 -32.12 2.34
N ARG A 286 -3.96 -31.56 3.53
CA ARG A 286 -3.58 -32.20 4.79
C ARG A 286 -4.38 -33.47 5.05
N HIS A 287 -5.69 -33.41 4.85
CA HIS A 287 -6.57 -34.57 4.96
C HIS A 287 -6.24 -35.65 3.94
N GLU A 288 -5.98 -35.29 2.69
CA GLU A 288 -5.63 -36.25 1.65
C GLU A 288 -4.27 -36.92 1.93
N VAL A 289 -3.25 -36.16 2.37
CA VAL A 289 -1.97 -36.71 2.81
C VAL A 289 -2.13 -37.68 3.98
N ALA A 290 -2.92 -37.32 4.99
CA ALA A 290 -3.20 -38.19 6.13
C ALA A 290 -3.91 -39.48 5.70
N ARG A 291 -4.92 -39.36 4.81
CA ARG A 291 -5.64 -40.50 4.24
C ARG A 291 -4.73 -41.44 3.48
N GLN A 292 -3.86 -40.92 2.61
CA GLN A 292 -2.92 -41.75 1.82
C GLN A 292 -1.87 -42.41 2.72
N ARG A 293 -1.35 -41.70 3.76
CA ARG A 293 -0.46 -42.29 4.77
C ARG A 293 -1.11 -43.44 5.52
N SER A 294 -2.36 -43.27 5.96
CA SER A 294 -3.13 -44.32 6.65
C SER A 294 -3.35 -45.55 5.76
N LEU A 295 -3.68 -45.33 4.47
CA LEU A 295 -3.83 -46.42 3.50
C LEU A 295 -2.53 -47.19 3.27
N VAL A 296 -1.40 -46.51 3.18
CA VAL A 296 -0.08 -47.15 3.05
C VAL A 296 0.24 -47.94 4.33
N ALA A 297 0.07 -47.34 5.52
CA ALA A 297 0.36 -47.99 6.80
C ALA A 297 -0.54 -49.21 7.07
N SER A 298 -1.87 -49.09 6.89
CA SER A 298 -2.80 -50.17 7.17
C SER A 298 -2.63 -51.37 6.24
N ASN A 299 -2.25 -51.13 4.99
CA ASN A 299 -2.01 -52.18 4.02
C ASN A 299 -0.62 -52.82 4.19
N ALA A 300 0.41 -52.06 4.63
CA ALA A 300 1.72 -52.61 5.02
C ALA A 300 1.57 -53.61 6.19
N PHE A 301 0.80 -53.25 7.21
CA PHE A 301 0.49 -54.14 8.34
C PHE A 301 -0.22 -55.45 7.91
N ARG A 302 -1.13 -55.39 6.93
CA ARG A 302 -1.80 -56.56 6.38
C ARG A 302 -0.87 -57.45 5.58
N MET A 303 0.12 -56.93 4.88
CA MET A 303 1.11 -57.71 4.15
C MET A 303 2.12 -58.42 5.06
N ASP A 304 2.52 -57.81 6.17
CA ASP A 304 3.41 -58.41 7.17
C ASP A 304 2.70 -59.50 7.98
N ALA A 305 1.38 -59.41 8.16
CA ALA A 305 0.57 -60.40 8.86
C ALA A 305 0.26 -61.66 8.02
N ILE A 306 0.65 -61.72 6.74
CA ILE A 306 0.50 -62.92 5.88
C ILE A 306 1.69 -63.84 6.13
N PRO A 307 1.48 -65.09 6.66
CA PRO A 307 2.55 -66.03 6.91
C PRO A 307 3.34 -66.38 5.67
N ARG A 308 4.63 -66.13 5.66
CA ARG A 308 5.53 -66.38 4.52
C ARG A 308 5.81 -67.85 4.24
N LYS A 309 5.25 -68.79 5.07
CA LYS A 309 5.34 -70.24 4.90
C LYS A 309 3.94 -70.82 4.70
N GLN A 310 3.51 -71.03 3.48
CA GLN A 310 2.49 -72.02 3.20
C GLN A 310 3.07 -73.26 2.61
N VAL A 311 2.83 -74.33 3.35
CA VAL A 311 3.02 -75.73 2.95
C VAL A 311 2.29 -75.97 1.63
N LYS A 312 2.92 -76.67 0.68
CA LYS A 312 2.32 -77.16 -0.56
C LYS A 312 1.04 -77.92 -0.25
N ALA A 313 -0.10 -77.35 -0.54
CA ALA A 313 -1.38 -78.07 -0.50
C ALA A 313 -2.15 -77.74 -1.78
N ALA A 314 -2.44 -78.82 -2.48
CA ALA A 314 -3.52 -79.16 -3.44
C ALA A 314 -4.12 -78.02 -4.32
N PHE A 315 -4.14 -78.33 -5.59
CA PHE A 315 -4.91 -77.64 -6.64
C PHE A 315 -6.39 -77.46 -6.24
N GLY A 316 -6.82 -76.22 -6.08
CA GLY A 316 -8.21 -75.88 -5.85
C GLY A 316 -8.50 -74.40 -6.04
N HIS A 317 -9.71 -74.03 -6.53
CA HIS A 317 -10.17 -72.66 -6.87
C HIS A 317 -10.00 -71.58 -5.77
N GLY A 318 -9.67 -71.93 -4.53
CA GLY A 318 -9.39 -71.04 -3.42
C GLY A 318 -8.07 -70.26 -3.57
N ALA A 319 -7.03 -70.87 -4.18
CA ALA A 319 -5.71 -70.27 -4.35
C ALA A 319 -5.71 -69.12 -5.39
N PHE A 320 -6.61 -69.17 -6.36
CA PHE A 320 -6.75 -68.14 -7.40
C PHE A 320 -7.41 -66.85 -6.82
N LYS A 321 -8.41 -66.98 -5.95
CA LYS A 321 -9.06 -65.85 -5.27
C LYS A 321 -8.13 -65.16 -4.28
N LEU A 322 -7.24 -65.88 -3.59
CA LEU A 322 -6.23 -65.30 -2.68
C LEU A 322 -5.18 -64.52 -3.44
N ARG A 323 -4.59 -65.06 -4.54
CA ARG A 323 -3.63 -64.34 -5.39
C ARG A 323 -4.23 -63.12 -6.05
N SER A 324 -5.49 -63.14 -6.49
CA SER A 324 -6.16 -61.98 -7.07
C SER A 324 -6.39 -60.86 -6.03
N ARG A 325 -6.66 -61.20 -4.76
CA ARG A 325 -6.79 -60.25 -3.64
C ARG A 325 -5.44 -59.58 -3.27
N ASP A 326 -4.34 -60.38 -3.28
CA ASP A 326 -3.00 -59.92 -2.97
C ASP A 326 -2.47 -58.96 -4.08
N HIS A 327 -2.73 -59.24 -5.36
CA HIS A 327 -2.37 -58.36 -6.46
C HIS A 327 -3.18 -57.04 -6.41
N GLY A 328 -4.43 -57.08 -6.01
CA GLY A 328 -5.27 -55.88 -5.85
C GLY A 328 -4.85 -55.02 -4.64
N ALA A 329 -4.35 -55.63 -3.56
CA ALA A 329 -3.82 -54.91 -2.41
C ALA A 329 -2.47 -54.23 -2.72
N ALA A 330 -1.53 -54.96 -3.34
CA ALA A 330 -0.24 -54.41 -3.76
C ALA A 330 -0.37 -53.26 -4.78
N SER A 331 -1.35 -53.37 -5.71
CA SER A 331 -1.65 -52.30 -6.65
C SER A 331 -2.18 -51.03 -5.94
N ARG A 332 -3.08 -51.21 -4.97
CA ARG A 332 -3.63 -50.06 -4.16
C ARG A 332 -2.54 -49.39 -3.33
N ILE A 333 -1.62 -50.14 -2.73
CA ILE A 333 -0.47 -49.57 -2.00
C ILE A 333 0.40 -48.74 -2.93
N ARG A 334 0.78 -49.28 -4.11
CA ARG A 334 1.59 -48.54 -5.09
C ARG A 334 0.89 -47.28 -5.56
N MET A 335 -0.41 -47.32 -5.81
CA MET A 335 -1.19 -46.13 -6.18
C MET A 335 -1.23 -45.10 -5.04
N ALA A 336 -1.43 -45.54 -3.78
CA ALA A 336 -1.43 -44.66 -2.62
C ALA A 336 -0.06 -44.05 -2.38
N GLN A 337 1.03 -44.83 -2.52
CA GLN A 337 2.41 -44.32 -2.43
C GLN A 337 2.71 -43.29 -3.52
N GLY A 338 2.41 -43.58 -4.79
CA GLY A 338 2.64 -42.66 -5.88
C GLY A 338 1.77 -41.38 -5.79
N ARG A 339 0.58 -41.47 -5.15
CA ARG A 339 -0.23 -40.28 -4.86
C ARG A 339 0.36 -39.48 -3.70
N LEU A 340 0.82 -40.15 -2.64
CA LEU A 340 1.49 -39.52 -1.51
C LEU A 340 2.76 -38.81 -1.93
N GLU A 341 3.60 -39.43 -2.76
CA GLU A 341 4.81 -38.85 -3.32
C GLU A 341 4.50 -37.55 -4.09
N ARG A 342 3.47 -37.57 -4.95
CA ARG A 342 3.04 -36.36 -5.69
C ARG A 342 2.55 -35.25 -4.76
N LEU A 343 1.74 -35.58 -3.74
CA LEU A 343 1.25 -34.63 -2.77
C LEU A 343 2.36 -34.02 -1.90
N THR A 344 3.37 -34.82 -1.57
CA THR A 344 4.52 -34.35 -0.78
C THR A 344 5.59 -33.63 -1.61
N ALA A 345 5.67 -33.91 -2.91
CA ALA A 345 6.54 -33.17 -3.83
C ALA A 345 6.08 -31.72 -4.09
N ALA A 346 4.76 -31.49 -4.02
CA ALA A 346 4.16 -30.16 -4.18
C ALA A 346 3.20 -29.86 -3.00
N PRO A 347 3.74 -29.59 -1.80
CA PRO A 347 2.92 -29.31 -0.63
C PRO A 347 2.19 -27.97 -0.77
N VAL A 348 0.93 -27.93 -0.34
CA VAL A 348 0.19 -26.68 -0.16
C VAL A 348 0.60 -26.10 1.20
N PRO A 349 1.31 -24.96 1.24
CA PRO A 349 1.71 -24.34 2.50
C PRO A 349 0.46 -23.88 3.29
N PRO A 350 0.54 -23.79 4.64
CA PRO A 350 -0.53 -23.18 5.40
C PRO A 350 -0.70 -21.71 5.03
N PRO A 351 -1.91 -21.13 5.10
CA PRO A 351 -2.09 -19.70 4.97
C PRO A 351 -1.35 -18.99 6.11
N PRO A 352 -0.85 -17.77 5.89
CA PRO A 352 -0.25 -16.96 6.94
C PRO A 352 -1.20 -16.79 8.13
N GLU A 353 -0.70 -16.89 9.35
CA GLU A 353 -1.48 -16.61 10.55
C GLU A 353 -1.78 -15.10 10.64
N PRO A 354 -2.97 -14.71 11.14
CA PRO A 354 -3.24 -13.30 11.42
C PRO A 354 -2.21 -12.75 12.40
N LEU A 355 -1.77 -11.50 12.17
CA LEU A 355 -0.87 -10.84 13.12
C LEU A 355 -1.54 -10.77 14.51
N HIS A 356 -0.79 -11.11 15.54
CA HIS A 356 -1.16 -10.91 16.93
C HIS A 356 0.08 -10.53 17.73
N PHE A 357 -0.08 -9.59 18.66
CA PHE A 357 1.00 -9.26 19.58
C PHE A 357 1.08 -10.30 20.68
N ALA A 358 2.29 -10.72 21.02
CA ALA A 358 2.52 -11.62 22.14
C ALA A 358 1.95 -11.01 23.44
N ALA A 359 1.34 -11.84 24.26
CA ALA A 359 0.71 -11.40 25.51
C ALA A 359 1.73 -10.65 26.39
N PRO A 360 1.30 -9.60 27.12
CA PRO A 360 2.17 -8.88 28.03
C PRO A 360 2.68 -9.80 29.15
N LEU A 361 3.92 -9.58 29.61
CA LEU A 361 4.53 -10.36 30.68
C LEU A 361 3.81 -10.16 32.02
N SER A 362 3.31 -8.96 32.24
CA SER A 362 2.59 -8.56 33.44
C SER A 362 1.08 -8.62 33.13
N ARG A 363 0.43 -9.76 33.31
CA ARG A 363 -1.04 -9.78 33.38
C ARG A 363 -1.49 -9.02 34.60
N PRO A 364 -2.43 -8.08 34.52
CA PRO A 364 -3.05 -7.51 35.69
C PRO A 364 -3.89 -8.59 36.38
N GLN A 365 -3.31 -9.29 37.35
CA GLN A 365 -4.07 -10.12 38.27
C GLN A 365 -4.73 -9.16 39.28
N GLY A 366 -6.04 -8.95 39.17
CA GLY A 366 -6.87 -8.28 40.16
C GLY A 366 -6.33 -6.92 40.61
N VAL A 367 -6.40 -5.89 39.78
CA VAL A 367 -5.83 -4.58 40.10
C VAL A 367 -6.85 -3.77 40.88
N ASP A 368 -6.56 -3.51 42.14
CA ASP A 368 -7.00 -2.29 42.81
C ASP A 368 -6.49 -1.07 42.03
N THR A 369 -7.40 -0.36 41.41
CA THR A 369 -7.11 0.80 40.52
C THR A 369 -6.46 1.98 41.23
N ASP A 370 -6.34 1.96 42.54
CA ASP A 370 -5.79 3.05 43.37
C ASP A 370 -4.33 2.81 43.81
N SER A 371 -3.68 1.72 43.44
CA SER A 371 -2.28 1.48 43.83
C SER A 371 -1.29 2.13 42.85
N PRO A 372 -0.28 2.86 43.31
CA PRO A 372 0.78 3.44 42.44
C PRO A 372 1.59 2.41 41.65
N THR A 373 1.46 1.12 41.94
CA THR A 373 2.04 -0.01 41.18
C THR A 373 1.28 -0.34 39.88
N SER A 374 0.15 0.32 39.61
CA SER A 374 -0.67 0.09 38.42
C SER A 374 -0.29 0.93 37.18
N LEU A 375 0.68 1.86 37.32
CA LEU A 375 1.12 2.71 36.22
C LEU A 375 2.10 1.96 35.30
N ALA A 376 1.93 2.13 33.98
CA ALA A 376 2.90 1.73 32.97
C ALA A 376 3.91 2.87 32.69
N VAL A 377 3.42 4.12 32.70
CA VAL A 377 4.25 5.31 32.46
C VAL A 377 3.90 6.40 33.48
N GLU A 378 4.92 7.02 34.04
CA GLU A 378 4.81 8.24 34.85
C GLU A 378 5.85 9.27 34.38
N ILE A 379 5.37 10.45 34.01
CA ILE A 379 6.16 11.61 33.62
C ILE A 379 5.83 12.76 34.55
N ALA A 380 6.86 13.49 35.04
CA ALA A 380 6.74 14.74 35.76
C ALA A 380 7.73 15.75 35.20
N ASP A 381 7.19 16.90 34.78
CA ASP A 381 7.92 18.11 34.31
C ASP A 381 8.98 17.80 33.21
N LEU A 382 8.62 16.95 32.25
CA LEU A 382 9.52 16.53 31.18
C LEU A 382 9.86 17.72 30.27
N ALA A 383 11.15 17.97 30.07
CA ALA A 383 11.64 18.83 29.01
C ALA A 383 12.78 18.18 28.23
N VAL A 384 12.74 18.35 26.90
CA VAL A 384 13.85 18.11 25.97
C VAL A 384 14.03 19.42 25.19
N HIS A 385 15.15 20.11 25.42
CA HIS A 385 15.37 21.47 24.95
C HIS A 385 15.14 21.63 23.44
N GLY A 386 14.34 22.62 23.07
CA GLY A 386 13.98 22.92 21.68
C GLY A 386 13.10 21.88 20.99
N ARG A 387 12.64 20.82 21.69
CA ARG A 387 11.91 19.71 21.04
C ARG A 387 10.61 19.32 21.72
N LEU A 388 10.57 19.25 23.05
CA LEU A 388 9.41 18.75 23.78
C LEU A 388 9.34 19.38 25.17
N ARG A 389 8.13 19.78 25.59
CA ARG A 389 7.81 20.13 26.98
C ARG A 389 6.48 19.48 27.35
N LEU A 390 6.43 18.81 28.50
CA LEU A 390 5.23 18.13 28.98
C LEU A 390 5.21 18.15 30.52
N ASP A 391 4.23 18.82 31.09
CA ASP A 391 4.13 19.01 32.56
C ASP A 391 3.90 17.70 33.31
N GLY A 392 3.18 16.75 32.68
CA GLY A 392 2.98 15.43 33.27
C GLY A 392 2.15 14.51 32.42
N LEU A 393 2.39 13.20 32.62
CA LEU A 393 1.60 12.11 32.02
C LEU A 393 1.59 10.93 32.98
N ARG A 394 0.40 10.41 33.28
CA ARG A 394 0.21 9.17 34.01
C ARG A 394 -0.61 8.21 33.16
N LEU A 395 -0.03 7.07 32.82
CA LEU A 395 -0.63 6.09 31.96
C LEU A 395 -0.77 4.76 32.71
N PRO A 396 -1.99 4.34 33.07
CA PRO A 396 -2.22 3.04 33.69
C PRO A 396 -1.82 1.87 32.78
N LYS A 397 -1.52 0.71 33.37
CA LYS A 397 -1.29 -0.53 32.63
C LYS A 397 -2.55 -0.92 31.84
N GLY A 398 -2.38 -1.38 30.60
CA GLY A 398 -3.48 -1.76 29.72
C GLY A 398 -4.21 -0.57 29.09
N SER A 399 -3.82 0.67 29.38
CA SER A 399 -4.43 1.84 28.73
C SER A 399 -3.85 2.12 27.34
N ARG A 400 -4.58 2.91 26.57
CA ARG A 400 -4.24 3.28 25.21
C ARG A 400 -4.14 4.78 25.07
N LEU A 401 -3.05 5.28 24.49
CA LEU A 401 -2.79 6.70 24.29
C LEU A 401 -2.48 7.00 22.82
N LEU A 402 -3.25 7.88 22.22
CA LEU A 402 -2.95 8.48 20.93
C LEU A 402 -2.27 9.83 21.15
N VAL A 403 -1.06 10.00 20.64
CA VAL A 403 -0.32 11.27 20.70
C VAL A 403 -0.47 11.98 19.36
N THR A 404 -1.08 13.17 19.39
CA THR A 404 -1.33 14.01 18.23
C THR A 404 -0.57 15.34 18.31
N GLY A 405 -0.52 16.08 17.21
CA GLY A 405 0.14 17.39 17.12
C GLY A 405 0.77 17.61 15.76
N ALA A 406 1.11 18.84 15.44
CA ALA A 406 1.76 19.23 14.19
C ALA A 406 3.13 18.54 14.02
N ASN A 407 3.69 18.58 12.80
CA ASN A 407 5.05 18.10 12.58
C ASN A 407 6.05 18.95 13.38
N GLY A 408 7.00 18.30 14.05
CA GLY A 408 8.00 18.98 14.88
C GLY A 408 7.57 19.25 16.34
N THR A 409 6.35 18.88 16.78
CA THR A 409 5.89 19.09 18.16
C THR A 409 6.49 18.12 19.19
N GLY A 410 7.43 17.26 18.79
CA GLY A 410 8.12 16.36 19.72
C GLY A 410 7.47 14.97 19.91
N LYS A 411 6.52 14.55 19.06
CA LYS A 411 5.89 13.21 19.12
C LYS A 411 6.91 12.08 19.17
N THR A 412 7.79 12.01 18.17
CA THR A 412 8.89 11.02 18.11
C THR A 412 9.85 11.17 19.30
N THR A 413 10.13 12.41 19.74
CA THR A 413 10.98 12.67 20.91
C THR A 413 10.37 12.06 22.17
N LEU A 414 9.05 12.21 22.39
CA LEU A 414 8.35 11.58 23.51
C LEU A 414 8.49 10.06 23.48
N LEU A 415 8.24 9.43 22.33
CA LEU A 415 8.35 7.97 22.22
C LEU A 415 9.79 7.50 22.47
N ARG A 416 10.81 8.21 21.99
CA ARG A 416 12.22 7.87 22.24
C ARG A 416 12.61 8.01 23.71
N VAL A 417 12.06 9.02 24.40
CA VAL A 417 12.24 9.17 25.86
C VAL A 417 11.59 8.00 26.60
N LEU A 418 10.36 7.62 26.25
CA LEU A 418 9.66 6.49 26.84
C LEU A 418 10.36 5.15 26.55
N ALA A 419 11.01 5.01 25.39
CA ALA A 419 11.80 3.84 25.03
C ALA A 419 13.17 3.79 25.78
N GLY A 420 13.54 4.85 26.51
CA GLY A 420 14.85 4.97 27.13
C GLY A 420 16.00 5.22 26.16
N GLU A 421 15.69 5.62 24.92
CA GLU A 421 16.67 5.90 23.86
C GLU A 421 17.22 7.33 23.94
N LEU A 422 16.47 8.21 24.58
CA LEU A 422 16.80 9.61 24.78
C LEU A 422 16.59 9.98 26.26
N ALA A 423 17.61 10.52 26.91
CA ALA A 423 17.47 11.05 28.25
C ALA A 423 16.79 12.43 28.19
N PRO A 424 15.87 12.75 29.10
CA PRO A 424 15.32 14.09 29.22
C PRO A 424 16.39 15.06 29.79
N ASP A 425 16.31 16.34 29.38
CA ASP A 425 17.16 17.40 29.94
C ASP A 425 16.66 17.83 31.33
N GLU A 426 15.34 17.84 31.54
CA GLU A 426 14.70 18.14 32.81
C GLU A 426 13.55 17.19 33.11
N GLY A 427 13.20 17.04 34.36
CA GLY A 427 12.08 16.23 34.83
C GLY A 427 12.42 14.79 35.09
N ARG A 428 11.38 13.97 35.25
CA ARG A 428 11.53 12.53 35.56
C ARG A 428 10.57 11.71 34.72
N VAL A 429 11.10 10.59 34.18
CA VAL A 429 10.34 9.60 33.45
C VAL A 429 10.55 8.23 34.06
N ARG A 430 9.46 7.54 34.38
CA ARG A 430 9.48 6.16 34.84
C ARG A 430 8.61 5.32 33.93
N VAL A 431 9.18 4.23 33.42
CA VAL A 431 8.48 3.26 32.59
C VAL A 431 8.60 1.90 33.26
N HIS A 432 7.49 1.20 33.41
CA HIS A 432 7.39 -0.08 34.08
C HIS A 432 7.09 -1.20 33.07
N GLY A 433 7.90 -2.26 33.10
CA GLY A 433 7.76 -3.40 32.21
C GLY A 433 8.67 -3.35 30.98
N ARG A 434 8.49 -4.33 30.10
CA ARG A 434 9.26 -4.46 28.86
C ARG A 434 8.66 -3.57 27.78
N VAL A 435 9.48 -2.73 27.19
CA VAL A 435 9.09 -1.80 26.11
C VAL A 435 9.38 -2.42 24.75
N GLY A 436 8.38 -2.41 23.87
CA GLY A 436 8.53 -2.64 22.43
C GLY A 436 8.39 -1.32 21.69
N HIS A 437 9.36 -0.96 20.85
CA HIS A 437 9.34 0.31 20.12
C HIS A 437 9.46 0.08 18.61
N LEU A 438 8.42 0.47 17.87
CA LEU A 438 8.43 0.57 16.43
C LEU A 438 8.73 2.01 16.03
N ARG A 439 9.98 2.28 15.60
CA ARG A 439 10.48 3.63 15.30
C ARG A 439 9.93 4.15 13.98
N GLN A 440 9.88 5.46 13.80
CA GLN A 440 9.49 6.09 12.53
C GLN A 440 10.49 5.81 11.42
N GLN A 441 11.79 5.93 11.71
CA GLN A 441 12.86 5.63 10.74
C GLN A 441 13.24 4.16 10.77
N VAL A 442 13.19 3.53 9.61
CA VAL A 442 13.53 2.12 9.43
C VAL A 442 15.04 1.98 9.34
N GLY A 443 15.65 1.16 10.22
CA GLY A 443 17.07 0.86 10.18
C GLY A 443 17.94 1.53 11.26
N GLU A 444 17.40 2.39 12.11
CA GLU A 444 18.13 2.91 13.29
C GLU A 444 18.50 1.80 14.32
N GLY A 445 17.96 0.59 14.15
CA GLY A 445 18.32 -0.59 14.97
C GLY A 445 19.44 -1.43 14.37
N ILE A 446 19.90 -1.12 13.17
CA ILE A 446 21.09 -1.72 12.53
C ILE A 446 22.27 -0.87 12.97
N ARG A 447 22.94 -1.28 14.05
CA ARG A 447 23.89 -0.44 14.79
C ARG A 447 25.21 -0.17 14.05
N ASP A 448 25.62 -1.05 13.10
CA ASP A 448 26.87 -0.93 12.37
C ASP A 448 26.78 -1.42 10.92
N ALA A 449 27.73 -1.00 10.07
CA ALA A 449 27.84 -1.48 8.70
C ALA A 449 28.03 -3.02 8.62
N SER A 450 28.56 -3.64 9.67
CA SER A 450 28.67 -5.10 9.85
C SER A 450 27.31 -5.79 9.95
N ASP A 451 26.31 -5.15 10.56
CA ASP A 451 24.96 -5.68 10.70
C ASP A 451 24.24 -5.81 9.34
N SER A 452 24.69 -5.06 8.33
CA SER A 452 24.15 -5.13 6.97
C SER A 452 24.33 -6.51 6.32
N PHE A 453 25.30 -7.30 6.74
CA PHE A 453 25.59 -8.63 6.21
C PHE A 453 24.88 -9.76 6.99
N ILE A 454 24.23 -9.45 8.13
CA ILE A 454 23.52 -10.46 8.92
C ILE A 454 22.32 -10.98 8.12
N PRO A 455 22.13 -12.31 8.02
CA PRO A 455 20.94 -12.89 7.43
C PRO A 455 19.67 -12.43 8.14
N LEU A 456 18.58 -12.26 7.39
CA LEU A 456 17.27 -11.82 7.91
C LEU A 456 16.82 -12.68 9.11
N LEU A 457 16.95 -14.01 9.00
CA LEU A 457 16.58 -14.94 10.09
C LEU A 457 17.39 -14.70 11.36
N HIS A 458 18.70 -14.45 11.25
CA HIS A 458 19.55 -14.15 12.41
C HIS A 458 19.18 -12.80 13.04
N ALA A 459 18.87 -11.79 12.21
CA ALA A 459 18.39 -10.50 12.69
C ALA A 459 17.04 -10.63 13.41
N PHE A 460 16.13 -11.49 12.92
CA PHE A 460 14.87 -11.78 13.61
C PHE A 460 15.11 -12.45 14.97
N ALA A 461 15.93 -13.47 15.01
CA ALA A 461 16.22 -14.27 16.20
C ALA A 461 17.10 -13.56 17.25
N ASP A 462 17.73 -12.42 16.89
CA ASP A 462 18.56 -11.66 17.81
C ASP A 462 17.83 -11.35 19.13
N GLY A 463 18.39 -11.79 20.26
CA GLY A 463 17.78 -11.68 21.59
C GLY A 463 16.68 -12.71 21.92
N LEU A 464 16.40 -13.68 21.03
CA LEU A 464 15.59 -14.87 21.35
C LEU A 464 16.50 -16.02 21.85
N PRO A 465 15.99 -16.93 22.71
CA PRO A 465 16.75 -18.07 23.16
C PRO A 465 16.88 -19.14 22.07
N GLY A 466 17.98 -19.89 22.04
CA GLY A 466 18.20 -20.97 21.07
C GLY A 466 18.98 -20.55 19.83
N HIS A 467 19.04 -21.47 18.85
CA HIS A 467 19.73 -21.21 17.60
C HIS A 467 18.80 -20.45 16.63
N PRO A 468 19.31 -19.50 15.81
CA PRO A 468 18.46 -18.75 14.85
C PRO A 468 17.58 -19.62 13.97
N ASP A 469 18.08 -20.79 13.52
CA ASP A 469 17.32 -21.70 12.64
C ASP A 469 16.07 -22.30 13.32
N ASP A 470 16.04 -22.36 14.65
CA ASP A 470 14.89 -22.86 15.42
C ASP A 470 13.65 -21.93 15.26
N HIS A 471 13.90 -20.65 14.97
CA HIS A 471 12.85 -19.62 14.80
C HIS A 471 12.39 -19.42 13.35
N ALA A 472 12.91 -20.24 12.41
CA ALA A 472 12.52 -20.11 10.98
C ALA A 472 11.04 -20.38 10.75
N SER A 473 10.47 -21.38 11.45
CA SER A 473 9.04 -21.70 11.38
C SER A 473 8.17 -20.56 11.88
N ASP A 474 8.54 -19.94 12.99
CA ASP A 474 7.78 -18.86 13.61
C ASP A 474 7.75 -17.62 12.71
N LEU A 475 8.91 -17.26 12.14
CA LEU A 475 8.98 -16.13 11.19
C LEU A 475 8.16 -16.39 9.92
N LEU A 476 8.18 -17.63 9.40
CA LEU A 476 7.39 -17.98 8.21
C LEU A 476 5.89 -18.05 8.50
N ALA A 477 5.49 -18.47 9.71
CA ALA A 477 4.08 -18.51 10.12
C ALA A 477 3.42 -17.13 10.10
N LEU A 478 4.18 -16.06 10.39
CA LEU A 478 3.69 -14.67 10.27
C LEU A 478 3.32 -14.26 8.83
N GLY A 479 3.78 -15.00 7.82
CA GLY A 479 3.53 -14.68 6.41
C GLY A 479 4.17 -13.39 5.89
N LEU A 480 5.05 -12.78 6.68
CA LEU A 480 5.73 -11.53 6.34
C LEU A 480 6.92 -11.74 5.40
N PHE A 481 7.44 -12.96 5.34
CA PHE A 481 8.62 -13.34 4.55
C PHE A 481 8.45 -14.71 3.89
N ARG A 482 9.20 -14.93 2.81
CA ARG A 482 9.29 -16.23 2.13
C ARG A 482 10.54 -16.98 2.59
N LYS A 483 10.56 -18.29 2.35
CA LYS A 483 11.70 -19.14 2.70
C LYS A 483 13.01 -18.67 2.05
N GLU A 484 12.94 -18.13 0.82
CA GLU A 484 14.10 -17.62 0.10
C GLU A 484 14.68 -16.33 0.72
N ASP A 485 13.86 -15.57 1.44
CA ASP A 485 14.27 -14.31 2.08
C ASP A 485 15.09 -14.55 3.36
N LEU A 486 14.92 -15.69 4.04
CA LEU A 486 15.53 -15.96 5.35
C LEU A 486 17.05 -15.81 5.36
N ARG A 487 17.71 -16.13 4.25
CA ARG A 487 19.17 -16.04 4.11
C ARG A 487 19.66 -14.71 3.53
N ARG A 488 18.76 -13.82 3.15
CA ARG A 488 19.14 -12.52 2.54
C ARG A 488 19.74 -11.61 3.60
N PRO A 489 20.86 -10.93 3.29
CA PRO A 489 21.43 -9.93 4.19
C PRO A 489 20.46 -8.78 4.45
N VAL A 490 20.39 -8.30 5.67
CA VAL A 490 19.48 -7.19 6.05
C VAL A 490 19.77 -5.91 5.25
N GLY A 491 21.04 -5.68 4.89
CA GLY A 491 21.46 -4.52 4.10
C GLY A 491 20.84 -4.43 2.71
N VAL A 492 20.49 -5.58 2.07
CA VAL A 492 19.86 -5.60 0.73
C VAL A 492 18.33 -5.59 0.77
N LEU A 493 17.73 -5.59 1.95
CA LEU A 493 16.28 -5.53 2.12
C LEU A 493 15.76 -4.14 1.72
N SER A 494 14.59 -4.10 1.10
CA SER A 494 13.86 -2.85 0.88
C SER A 494 13.44 -2.24 2.22
N VAL A 495 13.10 -0.94 2.21
CA VAL A 495 12.56 -0.25 3.40
C VAL A 495 11.32 -0.98 3.94
N GLY A 496 10.40 -1.39 3.07
CA GLY A 496 9.22 -2.17 3.47
C GLY A 496 9.55 -3.54 4.07
N GLN A 497 10.55 -4.25 3.52
CA GLN A 497 11.01 -5.53 4.09
C GLN A 497 11.66 -5.35 5.46
N ARG A 498 12.46 -4.28 5.65
CA ARG A 498 13.01 -3.96 6.98
C ARG A 498 11.90 -3.61 7.97
N ARG A 499 10.88 -2.86 7.54
CA ARG A 499 9.71 -2.54 8.38
C ARG A 499 8.95 -3.80 8.79
N ARG A 500 8.78 -4.76 7.88
CA ARG A 500 8.19 -6.07 8.20
C ARG A 500 9.04 -6.87 9.19
N LEU A 501 10.38 -6.79 9.11
CA LEU A 501 11.26 -7.42 10.08
C LEU A 501 11.13 -6.80 11.49
N GLU A 502 11.08 -5.48 11.58
CA GLU A 502 10.84 -4.77 12.85
C GLU A 502 9.47 -5.17 13.44
N LEU A 503 8.42 -5.22 12.61
CA LEU A 503 7.09 -5.66 13.02
C LEU A 503 7.11 -7.13 13.49
N ALA A 504 7.76 -8.04 12.75
CA ALA A 504 7.91 -9.43 13.14
C ALA A 504 8.57 -9.59 14.52
N ARG A 505 9.66 -8.84 14.76
CA ARG A 505 10.33 -8.82 16.06
C ARG A 505 9.43 -8.28 17.17
N LEU A 506 8.59 -7.30 16.87
CA LEU A 506 7.69 -6.68 17.84
C LEU A 506 6.53 -7.59 18.23
N VAL A 507 5.90 -8.25 17.25
CA VAL A 507 4.73 -9.11 17.50
C VAL A 507 5.06 -10.41 18.20
N THR A 508 6.28 -10.94 18.01
CA THR A 508 6.72 -12.22 18.61
C THR A 508 7.30 -12.07 20.01
N ARG A 509 7.62 -10.85 20.44
CA ARG A 509 8.23 -10.60 21.74
C ARG A 509 7.20 -10.13 22.76
N PRO A 510 7.10 -10.79 23.94
CA PRO A 510 6.22 -10.29 24.98
C PRO A 510 6.67 -8.89 25.43
N THR A 511 5.73 -7.95 25.40
CA THR A 511 5.95 -6.55 25.79
C THR A 511 4.82 -6.09 26.70
N ASP A 512 5.10 -5.18 27.61
CA ASP A 512 4.08 -4.58 28.51
C ASP A 512 3.64 -3.22 28.02
N LEU A 513 4.53 -2.50 27.29
CA LEU A 513 4.30 -1.20 26.70
C LEU A 513 4.73 -1.22 25.22
N LEU A 514 3.79 -1.01 24.32
CA LEU A 514 4.02 -0.81 22.90
C LEU A 514 4.09 0.68 22.56
N LEU A 515 5.18 1.11 21.97
CA LEU A 515 5.41 2.45 21.43
C LEU A 515 5.44 2.37 19.92
N LEU A 516 4.50 2.99 19.24
CA LEU A 516 4.33 2.90 17.79
C LEU A 516 4.42 4.29 17.16
N ASP A 517 5.55 4.58 16.50
CA ASP A 517 5.79 5.83 15.80
C ASP A 517 5.51 5.66 14.30
N GLU A 518 4.42 6.27 13.83
CA GLU A 518 3.92 6.15 12.45
C GLU A 518 3.92 4.70 11.94
N PRO A 519 3.19 3.79 12.62
CA PRO A 519 3.29 2.37 12.38
C PRO A 519 2.78 1.94 10.99
N THR A 520 1.96 2.76 10.35
CA THR A 520 1.36 2.50 9.03
C THR A 520 2.31 2.79 7.87
N ASN A 521 3.38 3.56 8.12
CA ASN A 521 4.31 3.95 7.07
C ASN A 521 5.08 2.73 6.51
N HIS A 522 5.22 2.68 5.19
CA HIS A 522 5.95 1.64 4.45
C HIS A 522 5.36 0.21 4.54
N LEU A 523 4.16 0.06 5.09
CA LEU A 523 3.41 -1.20 5.09
C LEU A 523 2.35 -1.19 3.98
N SER A 524 1.98 -2.38 3.48
CA SER A 524 0.84 -2.48 2.58
C SER A 524 -0.47 -2.21 3.33
N PRO A 525 -1.51 -1.67 2.66
CA PRO A 525 -2.79 -1.40 3.32
C PRO A 525 -3.40 -2.63 4.02
N LEU A 526 -3.23 -3.84 3.46
CA LEU A 526 -3.70 -5.08 4.07
C LEU A 526 -2.97 -5.38 5.39
N LEU A 527 -1.64 -5.22 5.41
CA LEU A 527 -0.84 -5.46 6.62
C LEU A 527 -1.15 -4.42 7.71
N VAL A 528 -1.50 -3.18 7.32
CA VAL A 528 -1.97 -2.15 8.25
C VAL A 528 -3.31 -2.54 8.87
N GLU A 529 -4.26 -3.11 8.10
CA GLU A 529 -5.52 -3.63 8.65
C GLU A 529 -5.27 -4.79 9.64
N GLU A 530 -4.40 -5.73 9.31
CA GLU A 530 -4.03 -6.83 10.21
C GLU A 530 -3.38 -6.32 11.50
N MET A 531 -2.47 -5.36 11.40
CA MET A 531 -1.83 -4.72 12.55
C MET A 531 -2.85 -3.98 13.42
N GLN A 532 -3.80 -3.27 12.83
CA GLN A 532 -4.86 -2.58 13.56
C GLN A 532 -5.74 -3.57 14.34
N ASN A 533 -6.12 -4.70 13.71
CA ASN A 533 -6.86 -5.76 14.38
C ASN A 533 -6.06 -6.39 15.53
N ALA A 534 -4.76 -6.63 15.32
CA ALA A 534 -3.86 -7.14 16.35
C ALA A 534 -3.73 -6.15 17.53
N LEU A 535 -3.64 -4.85 17.25
CA LEU A 535 -3.61 -3.81 18.28
C LEU A 535 -4.91 -3.76 19.09
N THR A 536 -6.06 -3.95 18.44
CA THR A 536 -7.35 -3.98 19.12
C THR A 536 -7.44 -5.14 20.11
N ALA A 537 -6.87 -6.30 19.78
CA ALA A 537 -6.84 -7.48 20.63
C ALA A 537 -5.73 -7.47 21.70
N TYR A 538 -4.79 -6.53 21.63
CA TYR A 538 -3.65 -6.50 22.56
C TYR A 538 -4.06 -5.94 23.92
N GLU A 539 -3.76 -6.68 25.00
CA GLU A 539 -4.13 -6.36 26.40
C GLU A 539 -3.11 -5.44 27.12
N GLY A 540 -1.94 -5.21 26.53
CA GLY A 540 -0.91 -4.34 27.12
C GLY A 540 -1.16 -2.85 26.90
N THR A 541 -0.27 -2.03 27.43
CA THR A 541 -0.32 -0.58 27.26
C THR A 541 0.18 -0.18 25.87
N VAL A 542 -0.50 0.74 25.21
CA VAL A 542 -0.17 1.20 23.85
C VAL A 542 -0.06 2.71 23.79
N VAL A 543 1.02 3.21 23.22
CA VAL A 543 1.19 4.63 22.86
C VAL A 543 1.46 4.69 21.35
N VAL A 544 0.61 5.41 20.62
CA VAL A 544 0.68 5.53 19.16
C VAL A 544 0.79 6.98 18.74
N THR A 545 1.67 7.24 17.77
CA THR A 545 1.61 8.47 16.96
C THR A 545 1.25 8.06 15.54
N THR A 546 0.29 8.73 14.91
CA THR A 546 -0.07 8.41 13.52
C THR A 546 -0.78 9.55 12.81
N HIS A 547 -0.53 9.65 11.50
CA HIS A 547 -1.29 10.47 10.56
C HIS A 547 -2.38 9.67 9.82
N ASP A 548 -2.44 8.34 9.98
CA ASP A 548 -3.47 7.50 9.37
C ASP A 548 -4.85 7.82 9.99
N ARG A 549 -5.74 8.38 9.17
CA ARG A 549 -7.07 8.85 9.59
C ARG A 549 -7.99 7.71 10.03
N ARG A 550 -7.88 6.51 9.41
CA ARG A 550 -8.68 5.33 9.81
C ARG A 550 -8.20 4.79 11.15
N LEU A 551 -6.88 4.70 11.34
CA LEU A 551 -6.32 4.27 12.62
C LEU A 551 -6.70 5.24 13.74
N ARG A 552 -6.61 6.57 13.51
CA ARG A 552 -7.05 7.58 14.48
C ARG A 552 -8.54 7.46 14.81
N ALA A 553 -9.40 7.31 13.79
CA ALA A 553 -10.85 7.21 13.98
C ALA A 553 -11.29 5.91 14.69
N ALA A 554 -10.53 4.82 14.54
CA ALA A 554 -10.81 3.53 15.15
C ALA A 554 -10.08 3.32 16.50
N PHE A 555 -9.26 4.27 16.91
CA PHE A 555 -8.46 4.13 18.13
C PHE A 555 -9.32 4.31 19.38
N ASP A 556 -9.45 3.23 20.15
CA ASP A 556 -10.19 3.23 21.43
C ASP A 556 -9.22 3.54 22.58
N GLY A 557 -9.04 4.82 22.90
CA GLY A 557 -8.13 5.28 23.93
C GLY A 557 -8.22 6.78 24.17
N THR A 558 -7.35 7.28 25.05
CA THR A 558 -7.23 8.72 25.33
C THR A 558 -6.36 9.41 24.29
N GLU A 559 -6.66 10.65 23.98
CA GLU A 559 -5.84 11.48 23.09
C GLU A 559 -5.07 12.54 23.87
N ARG A 560 -3.79 12.71 23.52
CA ARG A 560 -2.95 13.80 24.04
C ARG A 560 -2.39 14.61 22.88
N HIS A 561 -2.82 15.86 22.79
CA HIS A 561 -2.29 16.81 21.83
C HIS A 561 -1.00 17.44 22.35
N LEU A 562 0.07 17.46 21.52
CA LEU A 562 1.31 18.15 21.81
C LEU A 562 1.36 19.48 21.06
N GLU A 563 1.69 20.55 21.80
CA GLU A 563 1.92 21.87 21.25
C GLU A 563 3.40 22.09 20.91
N PRO A 564 3.70 22.89 19.87
CA PRO A 564 5.07 23.25 19.57
C PRO A 564 5.70 24.02 20.73
N VAL A 565 6.95 23.68 21.05
CA VAL A 565 7.74 24.43 22.04
C VAL A 565 7.97 25.83 21.49
N ARG A 566 7.47 26.86 22.16
CA ARG A 566 7.80 28.24 21.83
C ARG A 566 9.21 28.48 22.34
N GLU A 567 10.13 28.79 21.48
CA GLU A 567 11.42 29.35 21.86
C GLU A 567 11.12 30.71 22.53
N GLY A 568 11.41 30.81 23.82
CA GLY A 568 11.32 32.04 24.59
C GLY A 568 12.51 32.94 24.31
#